data_578fe7b7a41ff26b0866d352e246b276
#
_entry.id   578fe7b7a41ff26b0866d352e246b276
#
_cell.length_a   1.000
_cell.length_b   1.000
_cell.length_c   1.000
_cell.angle_alpha   90.00
_cell.angle_beta   90.00
_cell.angle_gamma   90.00
#
_symmetry.space_group_name_H-M   'P 1'
#
loop_
_entity.id
_entity.type
_entity.pdbx_description
1 polymer ?
#
loop_
_entity_poly.entity_id
_entity_poly.type
_entity_poly.pdbx_seq_one_letter_code
_entity_poly.pdbx_strand_id
1 'polypeptide(L)'
;MCWRSIRKKHNPKTGELLSSGSLFLISTNPGEVLLTKSVGLCYNESKKKGGGIVQKIELEQMNREMTASSDAMAQADAAWLQTIEQAASSIRRNAQQQPIVLLSGPSGSGKTTTAFLIERFLDRWGVETHTISMDHFFCSLTPQQRELAAAGKLDLESPARVDAPYLNTLLRQIAEGQPTWLPHYDFRTTTRCDKWRLLTRKPGELLILEGIHALNPEVVTLPEEMTERLYVSVRTRVADGETMLHPSRLRLLRRMLRDKNFRHRSVAETLAMFEHVQAGEHKYIAPYKKRASISIDTFLPYELGIYKTLLDGELEAELSHPVLEELRRMWDKVIPLPLEQVPSDSLVREFAGGSTFQY
;
A
#
# COMPACT_ATOMS: atom_id res chain seq x y z
N MET A 1 -4.13 7.74 34.93
CA MET A 1 -2.93 8.47 35.43
C MET A 1 -2.45 9.43 34.37
N CYS A 2 -2.26 10.65 34.75
CA CYS A 2 -2.12 11.86 33.94
C CYS A 2 -0.86 11.88 33.09
N TRP A 3 -0.98 12.06 31.77
CA TRP A 3 0.16 12.37 30.90
C TRP A 3 0.43 13.89 30.95
N ARG A 4 1.62 14.25 31.43
CA ARG A 4 2.09 15.63 31.45
C ARG A 4 2.44 16.11 30.05
N SER A 5 1.78 17.18 29.65
CA SER A 5 2.11 18.02 28.48
C SER A 5 3.51 18.62 28.67
N ILE A 6 4.42 18.34 27.73
CA ILE A 6 5.67 19.07 27.59
C ILE A 6 5.37 20.32 26.75
N ARG A 7 5.14 21.45 27.41
CA ARG A 7 5.11 22.76 26.76
C ARG A 7 6.52 23.16 26.38
N LYS A 8 6.85 23.24 25.09
CA LYS A 8 8.04 23.97 24.63
C LYS A 8 7.77 25.46 24.71
N LYS A 9 8.65 26.17 25.43
CA LYS A 9 8.64 27.62 25.57
C LYS A 9 8.85 28.29 24.22
N HIS A 10 7.96 29.16 23.82
CA HIS A 10 8.12 30.10 22.74
C HIS A 10 9.12 31.17 23.12
N ASN A 11 10.14 31.41 22.29
CA ASN A 11 11.01 32.57 22.40
C ASN A 11 10.63 33.57 21.27
N PRO A 12 10.16 34.77 21.58
CA PRO A 12 9.55 35.66 20.56
C PRO A 12 10.57 36.57 19.85
N LYS A 13 11.84 36.22 19.72
CA LYS A 13 12.88 37.16 19.23
C LYS A 13 13.77 36.68 18.09
N THR A 14 13.50 35.58 17.39
CA THR A 14 14.21 35.29 16.13
C THR A 14 13.30 34.49 15.22
N GLY A 15 12.91 35.08 14.10
CA GLY A 15 12.08 34.44 13.06
C GLY A 15 12.88 33.49 12.17
N GLU A 16 13.59 32.53 12.74
CA GLU A 16 14.22 31.43 12.01
C GLU A 16 13.45 30.14 12.27
N LEU A 17 12.78 29.66 11.24
CA LEU A 17 12.20 28.31 11.18
C LEU A 17 13.33 27.29 11.08
N LEU A 18 13.64 26.66 12.20
CA LEU A 18 14.54 25.51 12.22
C LEU A 18 13.91 24.34 11.47
N SER A 19 14.56 23.91 10.39
CA SER A 19 14.26 22.74 9.58
C SER A 19 14.52 21.45 10.35
N SER A 20 13.60 21.07 11.20
CA SER A 20 13.56 19.71 11.78
C SER A 20 12.20 19.12 11.43
N GLY A 21 12.21 18.10 10.55
CA GLY A 21 11.00 17.42 10.09
C GLY A 21 10.10 17.01 11.24
N SER A 22 9.01 17.72 11.41
CA SER A 22 8.01 17.43 12.44
C SER A 22 7.08 16.31 11.96
N LEU A 23 6.96 15.29 12.77
CA LEU A 23 6.02 14.20 12.56
C LEU A 23 4.64 14.65 13.02
N PHE A 24 3.65 14.61 12.14
CA PHE A 24 2.27 14.86 12.51
C PHE A 24 1.52 13.54 12.65
N LEU A 25 1.06 13.25 13.86
CA LEU A 25 0.04 12.25 14.11
C LEU A 25 -1.31 12.91 13.85
N ILE A 26 -1.94 12.55 12.75
CA ILE A 26 -3.28 13.05 12.42
C ILE A 26 -4.25 11.92 12.70
N SER A 27 -5.05 12.07 13.77
CA SER A 27 -6.19 11.19 14.02
C SER A 27 -7.35 11.65 13.16
N THR A 28 -7.78 10.80 12.24
CA THR A 28 -8.91 11.07 11.33
C THR A 28 -10.23 10.47 11.82
N ASN A 29 -10.17 9.54 12.76
CA ASN A 29 -11.31 8.95 13.47
C ASN A 29 -10.90 8.60 14.91
N PRO A 30 -11.81 8.50 15.86
CA PRO A 30 -11.48 7.99 17.20
C PRO A 30 -10.89 6.57 17.11
N GLY A 31 -9.62 6.42 17.45
CA GLY A 31 -8.89 5.15 17.45
C GLY A 31 -8.04 4.83 16.21
N GLU A 32 -8.06 5.65 15.16
CA GLU A 32 -7.18 5.48 13.98
C GLU A 32 -5.95 6.41 14.08
N VAL A 33 -4.74 5.86 13.88
CA VAL A 33 -3.49 6.63 13.78
C VAL A 33 -3.06 6.66 12.33
N LEU A 34 -3.07 7.83 11.71
CA LEU A 34 -2.49 8.04 10.38
C LEU A 34 -1.01 8.39 10.53
N LEU A 35 -0.15 7.53 10.02
CA LEU A 35 1.27 7.77 9.94
C LEU A 35 1.61 8.40 8.60
N THR A 36 1.97 9.68 8.63
CA THR A 36 2.49 10.42 7.48
C THR A 36 3.66 11.27 7.92
N LYS A 37 4.63 11.48 7.06
CA LYS A 37 5.73 12.39 7.30
C LYS A 37 5.91 13.32 6.11
N SER A 38 6.02 14.62 6.38
CA SER A 38 6.48 15.59 5.39
C SER A 38 8.00 15.66 5.45
N VAL A 39 8.66 15.28 4.36
CA VAL A 39 10.09 15.51 4.16
C VAL A 39 10.23 16.89 3.57
N GLY A 40 10.29 17.94 4.37
CA GLY A 40 10.44 19.30 3.83
C GLY A 40 9.35 19.74 2.84
N LEU A 41 8.52 18.81 2.41
CA LEU A 41 7.39 19.00 1.52
C LEU A 41 6.28 19.74 2.28
N CYS A 42 5.96 20.95 1.88
CA CYS A 42 4.81 21.66 2.40
C CYS A 42 3.53 21.05 1.83
N TYR A 43 2.95 20.09 2.54
CA TYR A 43 1.60 19.59 2.21
C TYR A 43 0.56 20.62 2.64
N ASN A 44 -0.27 21.05 1.70
CA ASN A 44 -1.42 21.88 2.00
C ASN A 44 -2.59 21.02 2.47
N GLU A 45 -3.09 21.27 3.66
CA GLU A 45 -4.28 20.61 4.17
C GLU A 45 -5.54 21.27 3.60
N SER A 46 -6.41 20.50 2.98
CA SER A 46 -7.74 20.95 2.58
C SER A 46 -8.82 20.15 3.28
N LYS A 47 -9.80 20.85 3.90
CA LYS A 47 -10.97 20.19 4.51
C LYS A 47 -11.95 19.77 3.42
N LYS A 48 -12.30 18.47 3.36
CA LYS A 48 -13.47 18.02 2.60
C LYS A 48 -14.77 18.46 3.29
N LYS A 49 -15.81 18.76 2.50
CA LYS A 49 -17.20 18.79 3.01
C LYS A 49 -17.48 17.39 3.60
N GLY A 50 -17.43 17.25 4.93
CA GLY A 50 -17.55 15.97 5.63
C GLY A 50 -16.42 15.64 6.62
N GLY A 51 -15.48 16.58 6.90
CA GLY A 51 -14.60 16.54 8.07
C GLY A 51 -13.26 15.80 7.94
N GLY A 52 -12.92 15.19 6.80
CA GLY A 52 -11.62 14.53 6.62
C GLY A 52 -10.55 15.48 6.06
N ILE A 53 -9.34 15.46 6.62
CA ILE A 53 -8.18 16.18 6.10
C ILE A 53 -7.67 15.42 4.86
N VAL A 54 -7.53 16.12 3.73
CA VAL A 54 -6.92 15.60 2.51
C VAL A 54 -5.55 16.25 2.39
N GLN A 55 -4.49 15.44 2.39
CA GLN A 55 -3.16 15.91 2.06
C GLN A 55 -3.07 16.14 0.55
N LYS A 56 -2.54 17.28 0.16
CA LYS A 56 -2.24 17.59 -1.24
C LYS A 56 -0.84 18.21 -1.38
N ILE A 57 -0.22 17.96 -2.52
CA ILE A 57 1.03 18.57 -2.96
C ILE A 57 0.80 19.19 -4.33
N GLU A 58 1.33 20.39 -4.54
CA GLU A 58 1.30 21.03 -5.85
C GLU A 58 2.34 20.38 -6.78
N LEU A 59 1.95 20.09 -8.02
CA LEU A 59 2.80 19.42 -9.01
C LEU A 59 4.11 20.19 -9.27
N GLU A 60 4.02 21.53 -9.39
CA GLU A 60 5.20 22.36 -9.58
C GLU A 60 6.18 22.25 -8.41
N GLN A 61 5.66 22.25 -7.19
CA GLN A 61 6.48 22.08 -5.99
C GLN A 61 7.13 20.70 -5.98
N MET A 62 6.35 19.64 -6.25
CA MET A 62 6.82 18.27 -6.33
C MET A 62 7.96 18.12 -7.36
N ASN A 63 7.76 18.65 -8.57
CA ASN A 63 8.78 18.65 -9.62
C ASN A 63 10.06 19.34 -9.16
N ARG A 64 9.94 20.56 -8.61
CA ARG A 64 11.08 21.36 -8.14
C ARG A 64 11.88 20.63 -7.06
N GLU A 65 11.20 20.02 -6.08
CA GLU A 65 11.85 19.33 -4.98
C GLU A 65 12.54 18.05 -5.44
N MET A 66 11.92 17.28 -6.32
CA MET A 66 12.49 16.03 -6.82
C MET A 66 13.64 16.21 -7.81
N THR A 67 13.80 17.41 -8.39
CA THR A 67 14.91 17.77 -9.26
C THR A 67 15.98 18.63 -8.57
N ALA A 68 15.78 19.00 -7.30
CA ALA A 68 16.69 19.88 -6.56
C ALA A 68 18.07 19.25 -6.27
N SER A 69 18.14 17.94 -6.11
CA SER A 69 19.41 17.23 -5.89
C SER A 69 19.30 15.77 -6.36
N SER A 70 20.46 15.15 -6.60
CA SER A 70 20.56 13.71 -6.91
C SER A 70 19.99 12.81 -5.79
N ASP A 71 19.98 13.30 -4.56
CA ASP A 71 19.57 12.53 -3.38
C ASP A 71 18.10 12.73 -3.00
N ALA A 72 17.36 13.58 -3.73
CA ALA A 72 15.98 13.95 -3.40
C ALA A 72 15.05 12.72 -3.29
N MET A 73 15.16 11.78 -4.21
CA MET A 73 14.38 10.53 -4.18
C MET A 73 14.76 9.64 -3.01
N ALA A 74 16.05 9.48 -2.72
CA ALA A 74 16.51 8.70 -1.57
C ALA A 74 16.05 9.31 -0.24
N GLN A 75 16.03 10.63 -0.13
CA GLN A 75 15.50 11.33 1.04
C GLN A 75 13.99 11.12 1.21
N ALA A 76 13.23 11.14 0.10
CA ALA A 76 11.80 10.86 0.11
C ALA A 76 11.50 9.42 0.56
N ASP A 77 12.25 8.42 0.05
CA ASP A 77 12.15 7.04 0.52
C ASP A 77 12.52 6.91 2.00
N ALA A 78 13.61 7.50 2.44
CA ALA A 78 14.04 7.45 3.84
C ALA A 78 12.98 8.00 4.79
N ALA A 79 12.29 9.05 4.40
CA ALA A 79 11.20 9.60 5.20
C ALA A 79 9.96 8.71 5.21
N TRP A 80 9.61 8.10 4.09
CA TRP A 80 8.53 7.11 4.05
C TRP A 80 8.88 5.88 4.90
N LEU A 81 10.14 5.38 4.82
CA LEU A 81 10.63 4.30 5.67
C LEU A 81 10.49 4.58 7.17
N GLN A 82 10.68 5.83 7.61
CA GLN A 82 10.44 6.19 9.02
C GLN A 82 8.96 6.00 9.43
N THR A 83 8.02 6.18 8.50
CA THR A 83 6.61 5.90 8.74
C THR A 83 6.37 4.40 8.93
N ILE A 84 7.02 3.58 8.10
CA ILE A 84 6.97 2.11 8.23
C ILE A 84 7.60 1.64 9.55
N GLU A 85 8.75 2.21 9.91
CA GLU A 85 9.43 1.91 11.18
C GLU A 85 8.55 2.21 12.40
N GLN A 86 7.78 3.29 12.37
CA GLN A 86 6.84 3.63 13.44
C GLN A 86 5.67 2.65 13.50
N ALA A 87 5.15 2.21 12.35
CA ALA A 87 4.13 1.18 12.29
C ALA A 87 4.67 -0.14 12.88
N ALA A 88 5.87 -0.57 12.49
CA ALA A 88 6.55 -1.74 13.04
C ALA A 88 6.78 -1.62 14.56
N SER A 89 7.18 -0.42 15.04
CA SER A 89 7.34 -0.16 16.48
C SER A 89 6.01 -0.28 17.24
N SER A 90 4.90 0.16 16.65
CA SER A 90 3.57 -0.01 17.24
C SER A 90 3.17 -1.50 17.32
N ILE A 91 3.37 -2.23 16.23
CA ILE A 91 3.11 -3.67 16.16
C ILE A 91 3.93 -4.40 17.23
N ARG A 92 5.23 -4.10 17.34
CA ARG A 92 6.11 -4.71 18.34
C ARG A 92 5.60 -4.53 19.78
N ARG A 93 5.06 -3.36 20.11
CA ARG A 93 4.54 -3.08 21.49
C ARG A 93 3.34 -3.97 21.82
N ASN A 94 2.54 -4.34 20.81
CA ASN A 94 1.32 -5.12 20.98
C ASN A 94 1.53 -6.62 20.67
N ALA A 95 2.74 -7.04 20.27
CA ALA A 95 3.05 -8.36 19.72
C ALA A 95 2.61 -9.54 20.61
N GLN A 96 2.65 -9.39 21.93
CA GLN A 96 2.23 -10.46 22.86
C GLN A 96 0.71 -10.67 22.86
N GLN A 97 -0.07 -9.63 22.70
CA GLN A 97 -1.53 -9.67 22.72
C GLN A 97 -2.09 -9.84 21.31
N GLN A 98 -1.41 -9.27 20.31
CA GLN A 98 -1.82 -9.24 18.91
C GLN A 98 -0.73 -9.86 18.01
N PRO A 99 -0.54 -11.19 18.06
CA PRO A 99 0.53 -11.84 17.32
C PRO A 99 0.27 -11.92 15.81
N ILE A 100 -0.91 -11.53 15.34
CA ILE A 100 -1.30 -11.57 13.93
C ILE A 100 -1.57 -10.16 13.45
N VAL A 101 -0.88 -9.76 12.40
CA VAL A 101 -1.04 -8.48 11.71
C VAL A 101 -1.86 -8.71 10.44
N LEU A 102 -3.00 -8.02 10.32
CA LEU A 102 -3.83 -8.03 9.13
C LEU A 102 -3.55 -6.77 8.33
N LEU A 103 -2.92 -6.90 7.17
CA LEU A 103 -2.55 -5.78 6.32
C LEU A 103 -3.40 -5.77 5.06
N SER A 104 -4.31 -4.80 4.95
CA SER A 104 -5.19 -4.64 3.80
C SER A 104 -4.95 -3.34 3.04
N GLY A 105 -5.47 -3.27 1.85
CA GLY A 105 -5.43 -2.10 0.98
C GLY A 105 -5.78 -2.48 -0.45
N PRO A 106 -6.18 -1.52 -1.28
CA PRO A 106 -6.59 -1.80 -2.66
C PRO A 106 -5.43 -2.25 -3.53
N SER A 107 -5.75 -2.78 -4.71
CA SER A 107 -4.73 -3.19 -5.67
C SER A 107 -3.81 -2.02 -6.06
N GLY A 108 -2.49 -2.27 -6.14
CA GLY A 108 -1.48 -1.24 -6.43
C GLY A 108 -1.21 -0.27 -5.27
N SER A 109 -1.63 -0.59 -4.04
CA SER A 109 -1.35 0.26 -2.88
C SER A 109 0.04 0.04 -2.25
N GLY A 110 0.81 -0.97 -2.67
CA GLY A 110 2.12 -1.28 -2.10
C GLY A 110 2.05 -2.12 -0.81
N LYS A 111 1.01 -2.96 -0.67
CA LYS A 111 0.84 -3.84 0.49
C LYS A 111 2.02 -4.76 0.70
N THR A 112 2.45 -5.45 -0.34
CA THR A 112 3.49 -6.48 -0.27
C THR A 112 4.83 -5.87 0.15
N THR A 113 5.25 -4.76 -0.47
CA THR A 113 6.45 -4.03 -0.05
C THR A 113 6.34 -3.52 1.38
N THR A 114 5.18 -2.98 1.77
CA THR A 114 4.95 -2.51 3.16
C THR A 114 5.08 -3.67 4.16
N ALA A 115 4.50 -4.84 3.84
CA ALA A 115 4.61 -6.02 4.70
C ALA A 115 6.06 -6.48 4.88
N PHE A 116 6.83 -6.59 3.79
CA PHE A 116 8.26 -6.96 3.85
C PHE A 116 9.13 -5.93 4.59
N LEU A 117 8.82 -4.65 4.47
CA LEU A 117 9.53 -3.61 5.20
C LEU A 117 9.22 -3.67 6.71
N ILE A 118 7.96 -3.91 7.09
CA ILE A 118 7.58 -4.12 8.49
C ILE A 118 8.28 -5.36 9.05
N GLU A 119 8.23 -6.50 8.35
CA GLU A 119 8.96 -7.73 8.69
C GLU A 119 10.45 -7.44 8.91
N ARG A 120 11.11 -6.78 7.96
CA ARG A 120 12.53 -6.42 8.05
C ARG A 120 12.88 -5.58 9.30
N PHE A 121 12.01 -4.64 9.69
CA PHE A 121 12.22 -3.86 10.91
C PHE A 121 12.02 -4.71 12.17
N LEU A 122 10.98 -5.54 12.21
CA LEU A 122 10.70 -6.41 13.33
C LEU A 122 11.83 -7.43 13.56
N ASP A 123 12.29 -8.07 12.49
CA ASP A 123 13.40 -9.04 12.52
C ASP A 123 14.70 -8.40 13.02
N ARG A 124 15.02 -7.18 12.55
CA ARG A 124 16.16 -6.40 13.05
C ARG A 124 16.09 -6.13 14.57
N TRP A 125 14.88 -6.04 15.11
CA TRP A 125 14.66 -5.86 16.53
C TRP A 125 14.51 -7.16 17.31
N GLY A 126 14.80 -8.30 16.67
CA GLY A 126 14.77 -9.63 17.26
C GLY A 126 13.36 -10.21 17.43
N VAL A 127 12.40 -9.71 16.67
CA VAL A 127 11.03 -10.25 16.58
C VAL A 127 10.88 -10.96 15.25
N GLU A 128 11.10 -12.27 15.24
CA GLU A 128 10.92 -13.13 14.04
C GLU A 128 9.50 -12.98 13.50
N THR A 129 9.40 -12.70 12.20
CA THR A 129 8.12 -12.38 11.56
C THR A 129 7.95 -13.20 10.28
N HIS A 130 6.74 -13.65 10.02
CA HIS A 130 6.41 -14.43 8.82
C HIS A 130 5.33 -13.71 8.02
N THR A 131 5.64 -13.32 6.79
CA THR A 131 4.66 -12.74 5.88
C THR A 131 4.03 -13.82 5.01
N ILE A 132 2.69 -13.80 4.92
CA ILE A 132 1.87 -14.68 4.08
C ILE A 132 0.95 -13.81 3.23
N SER A 133 0.94 -14.05 1.92
CA SER A 133 -0.04 -13.43 1.03
C SER A 133 -1.36 -14.21 1.05
N MET A 134 -2.46 -13.49 1.22
CA MET A 134 -3.82 -14.05 1.11
C MET A 134 -4.12 -14.58 -0.30
N ASP A 135 -3.43 -14.08 -1.31
CA ASP A 135 -3.60 -14.53 -2.69
C ASP A 135 -3.29 -16.02 -2.86
N HIS A 136 -2.47 -16.59 -1.97
CA HIS A 136 -2.20 -18.03 -1.95
C HIS A 136 -3.42 -18.88 -1.54
N PHE A 137 -4.45 -18.27 -0.96
CA PHE A 137 -5.69 -18.93 -0.55
C PHE A 137 -6.82 -18.82 -1.58
N PHE A 138 -6.55 -18.31 -2.79
CA PHE A 138 -7.56 -18.32 -3.84
C PHE A 138 -7.96 -19.74 -4.22
N CYS A 139 -9.27 -19.92 -4.47
CA CYS A 139 -9.79 -21.16 -5.06
C CYS A 139 -9.26 -21.31 -6.48
N SER A 140 -8.84 -22.54 -6.85
CA SER A 140 -8.49 -22.86 -8.25
C SER A 140 -9.67 -22.57 -9.18
N LEU A 141 -9.40 -21.99 -10.35
CA LEU A 141 -10.45 -21.73 -11.33
C LEU A 141 -10.86 -23.02 -12.06
N THR A 142 -12.16 -23.24 -12.17
CA THR A 142 -12.70 -24.26 -13.07
C THR A 142 -12.46 -23.85 -14.54
N PRO A 143 -12.55 -24.78 -15.51
CA PRO A 143 -12.45 -24.43 -16.93
C PRO A 143 -13.42 -23.32 -17.33
N GLN A 144 -14.68 -23.40 -16.91
CA GLN A 144 -15.71 -22.39 -17.19
C GLN A 144 -15.36 -21.02 -16.57
N GLN A 145 -14.83 -21.00 -15.34
CA GLN A 145 -14.39 -19.76 -14.71
C GLN A 145 -13.18 -19.15 -15.41
N ARG A 146 -12.28 -19.96 -15.97
CA ARG A 146 -11.15 -19.46 -16.78
C ARG A 146 -11.64 -18.76 -18.05
N GLU A 147 -12.63 -19.32 -18.73
CA GLU A 147 -13.27 -18.71 -19.91
C GLU A 147 -13.93 -17.39 -19.54
N LEU A 148 -14.67 -17.34 -18.43
CA LEU A 148 -15.29 -16.11 -17.92
C LEU A 148 -14.25 -15.06 -17.53
N ALA A 149 -13.14 -15.47 -16.91
CA ALA A 149 -12.03 -14.57 -16.56
C ALA A 149 -11.35 -14.00 -17.81
N ALA A 150 -11.10 -14.84 -18.82
CA ALA A 150 -10.54 -14.40 -20.09
C ALA A 150 -11.48 -13.44 -20.85
N ALA A 151 -12.80 -13.62 -20.69
CA ALA A 151 -13.81 -12.72 -21.24
C ALA A 151 -14.07 -11.46 -20.39
N GLY A 152 -13.33 -11.24 -19.27
CA GLY A 152 -13.53 -10.13 -18.35
C GLY A 152 -14.85 -10.16 -17.56
N LYS A 153 -15.54 -11.31 -17.54
CA LYS A 153 -16.86 -11.50 -16.90
C LYS A 153 -16.80 -12.10 -15.50
N LEU A 154 -15.61 -12.52 -15.05
CA LEU A 154 -15.42 -13.02 -13.68
C LEU A 154 -15.01 -11.87 -12.77
N ASP A 155 -15.72 -11.71 -11.65
CA ASP A 155 -15.35 -10.76 -10.60
C ASP A 155 -14.13 -11.29 -9.82
N LEU A 156 -12.94 -10.84 -10.24
CA LEU A 156 -11.66 -11.26 -9.64
C LEU A 156 -11.37 -10.56 -8.30
N GLU A 157 -12.08 -9.47 -7.99
CA GLU A 157 -11.95 -8.74 -6.72
C GLU A 157 -12.92 -9.30 -5.64
N SER A 158 -13.77 -10.27 -5.99
CA SER A 158 -14.76 -10.84 -5.07
C SER A 158 -14.09 -11.62 -3.92
N PRO A 159 -14.53 -11.42 -2.65
CA PRO A 159 -14.07 -12.22 -1.51
C PRO A 159 -14.38 -13.71 -1.65
N ALA A 160 -15.36 -14.09 -2.47
CA ALA A 160 -15.67 -15.49 -2.78
C ALA A 160 -14.54 -16.21 -3.55
N ARG A 161 -13.53 -15.49 -4.02
CA ARG A 161 -12.31 -16.06 -4.60
C ARG A 161 -11.40 -16.68 -3.54
N VAL A 162 -11.47 -16.20 -2.30
CA VAL A 162 -10.68 -16.72 -1.17
C VAL A 162 -11.40 -17.89 -0.55
N ASP A 163 -10.68 -18.99 -0.32
CA ASP A 163 -11.14 -20.13 0.49
C ASP A 163 -11.11 -19.74 1.98
N ALA A 164 -12.09 -18.95 2.41
CA ALA A 164 -12.14 -18.41 3.76
C ALA A 164 -12.17 -19.49 4.88
N PRO A 165 -12.91 -20.60 4.75
CA PRO A 165 -12.85 -21.67 5.74
C PRO A 165 -11.46 -22.27 5.89
N TYR A 166 -10.77 -22.53 4.77
CA TYR A 166 -9.40 -23.07 4.77
C TYR A 166 -8.41 -22.06 5.36
N LEU A 167 -8.46 -20.78 4.93
CA LEU A 167 -7.65 -19.71 5.49
C LEU A 167 -7.79 -19.62 7.01
N ASN A 168 -9.03 -19.55 7.53
CA ASN A 168 -9.26 -19.42 8.97
C ASN A 168 -8.82 -20.64 9.77
N THR A 169 -8.91 -21.83 9.18
CA THR A 169 -8.38 -23.06 9.80
C THR A 169 -6.87 -22.96 9.95
N LEU A 170 -6.15 -22.59 8.90
CA LEU A 170 -4.69 -22.45 8.95
C LEU A 170 -4.25 -21.30 9.87
N LEU A 171 -4.94 -20.16 9.87
CA LEU A 171 -4.62 -19.06 10.77
C LEU A 171 -4.74 -19.45 12.25
N ARG A 172 -5.75 -20.24 12.64
CA ARG A 172 -5.88 -20.76 14.01
C ARG A 172 -4.74 -21.71 14.35
N GLN A 173 -4.43 -22.66 13.48
CA GLN A 173 -3.30 -23.59 13.67
C GLN A 173 -1.97 -22.84 13.87
N ILE A 174 -1.71 -21.83 13.04
CA ILE A 174 -0.51 -20.98 13.17
C ILE A 174 -0.54 -20.20 14.48
N ALA A 175 -1.67 -19.60 14.85
CA ALA A 175 -1.81 -18.88 16.11
C ALA A 175 -1.52 -19.77 17.34
N GLU A 176 -1.91 -21.04 17.28
CA GLU A 176 -1.67 -22.06 18.29
C GLU A 176 -0.25 -22.67 18.23
N GLY A 177 0.59 -22.26 17.27
CA GLY A 177 1.94 -22.79 17.09
C GLY A 177 2.00 -24.20 16.51
N GLN A 178 0.93 -24.67 15.87
CA GLN A 178 0.89 -25.98 15.22
C GLN A 178 1.68 -25.96 13.90
N PRO A 179 2.40 -27.05 13.54
CA PRO A 179 2.99 -27.21 12.23
C PRO A 179 1.90 -27.14 11.14
N THR A 180 1.99 -26.16 10.27
CA THR A 180 0.93 -25.84 9.29
C THR A 180 1.50 -25.76 7.89
N TRP A 181 0.96 -26.53 6.94
CA TRP A 181 1.31 -26.42 5.54
C TRP A 181 0.60 -25.24 4.92
N LEU A 182 1.39 -24.28 4.41
CA LEU A 182 0.90 -23.13 3.67
C LEU A 182 0.64 -23.50 2.21
N PRO A 183 -0.45 -23.00 1.61
CA PRO A 183 -0.71 -23.15 0.19
C PRO A 183 0.15 -22.22 -0.66
N HIS A 184 0.13 -22.48 -1.97
CA HIS A 184 0.66 -21.57 -2.98
C HIS A 184 -0.29 -21.56 -4.19
N TYR A 185 -0.68 -20.36 -4.62
CA TYR A 185 -1.50 -20.15 -5.80
C TYR A 185 -0.63 -19.70 -6.97
N ASP A 186 -0.65 -20.45 -8.04
CA ASP A 186 0.02 -20.08 -9.30
C ASP A 186 -0.96 -19.31 -10.20
N PHE A 187 -0.70 -18.02 -10.37
CA PHE A 187 -1.53 -17.15 -11.23
C PHE A 187 -1.47 -17.52 -12.72
N ARG A 188 -0.39 -18.14 -13.17
CA ARG A 188 -0.24 -18.56 -14.57
C ARG A 188 -1.16 -19.73 -14.91
N THR A 189 -1.24 -20.70 -14.00
CA THR A 189 -2.10 -21.88 -14.18
C THR A 189 -3.48 -21.72 -13.55
N THR A 190 -3.67 -20.66 -12.73
CA THR A 190 -4.88 -20.41 -11.94
C THR A 190 -5.25 -21.55 -10.99
N THR A 191 -4.25 -22.23 -10.46
CA THR A 191 -4.40 -23.40 -9.55
C THR A 191 -3.67 -23.19 -8.24
N ARG A 192 -4.18 -23.83 -7.18
CA ARG A 192 -3.59 -23.83 -5.84
C ARG A 192 -2.98 -25.19 -5.51
N CYS A 193 -1.78 -25.16 -4.94
CA CYS A 193 -1.14 -26.29 -4.25
C CYS A 193 -1.31 -26.09 -2.74
N ASP A 194 -1.92 -27.03 -2.03
CA ASP A 194 -2.24 -26.87 -0.60
C ASP A 194 -1.05 -27.15 0.34
N LYS A 195 0.03 -27.76 -0.16
CA LYS A 195 1.21 -28.13 0.63
C LYS A 195 2.49 -27.61 -0.05
N TRP A 196 2.75 -26.32 0.06
CA TRP A 196 3.92 -25.68 -0.53
C TRP A 196 5.07 -25.51 0.47
N ARG A 197 4.78 -24.90 1.63
CA ARG A 197 5.78 -24.59 2.67
C ARG A 197 5.22 -24.92 4.05
N LEU A 198 6.02 -25.62 4.87
CA LEU A 198 5.67 -25.87 6.27
C LEU A 198 6.08 -24.66 7.12
N LEU A 199 5.16 -24.15 7.92
CA LEU A 199 5.38 -23.09 8.89
C LEU A 199 5.00 -23.61 10.30
N THR A 200 5.86 -23.32 11.28
CA THR A 200 5.56 -23.51 12.70
C THR A 200 5.93 -22.22 13.42
N ARG A 201 4.92 -21.42 13.81
CA ARG A 201 5.13 -20.19 14.55
C ARG A 201 5.48 -20.50 16.00
N LYS A 202 6.58 -19.95 16.50
CA LYS A 202 6.99 -20.08 17.91
C LYS A 202 6.39 -18.96 18.76
N PRO A 203 6.31 -19.13 20.09
CA PRO A 203 5.93 -18.05 20.98
C PRO A 203 6.81 -16.81 20.80
N GLY A 204 6.19 -15.64 20.66
CA GLY A 204 6.88 -14.36 20.42
C GLY A 204 7.11 -14.01 18.95
N GLU A 205 6.95 -14.96 18.01
CA GLU A 205 6.97 -14.68 16.58
C GLU A 205 5.66 -14.07 16.11
N LEU A 206 5.73 -13.24 15.07
CA LEU A 206 4.58 -12.57 14.46
C LEU A 206 4.21 -13.19 13.11
N LEU A 207 2.93 -13.07 12.76
CA LEU A 207 2.42 -13.39 11.43
C LEU A 207 1.87 -12.11 10.79
N ILE A 208 2.28 -11.78 9.57
CA ILE A 208 1.64 -10.76 8.75
C ILE A 208 0.84 -11.47 7.65
N LEU A 209 -0.48 -11.33 7.66
CA LEU A 209 -1.35 -11.72 6.56
C LEU A 209 -1.65 -10.47 5.72
N GLU A 210 -1.08 -10.39 4.51
CA GLU A 210 -1.39 -9.29 3.59
C GLU A 210 -2.40 -9.73 2.52
N GLY A 211 -3.32 -8.86 2.18
CA GLY A 211 -4.28 -9.11 1.10
C GLY A 211 -5.40 -8.08 1.04
N ILE A 212 -6.06 -8.01 -0.11
CA ILE A 212 -7.14 -7.03 -0.32
C ILE A 212 -8.31 -7.22 0.65
N HIS A 213 -8.56 -8.43 1.11
CA HIS A 213 -9.66 -8.81 2.02
C HIS A 213 -9.20 -9.07 3.47
N ALA A 214 -7.96 -8.74 3.84
CA ALA A 214 -7.46 -9.06 5.18
C ALA A 214 -8.26 -8.39 6.31
N LEU A 215 -8.93 -7.26 6.05
CA LEU A 215 -9.80 -6.58 7.01
C LEU A 215 -11.29 -6.93 6.84
N ASN A 216 -11.67 -7.76 5.88
CA ASN A 216 -13.05 -8.20 5.71
C ASN A 216 -13.40 -9.28 6.76
N PRO A 217 -14.36 -9.04 7.69
CA PRO A 217 -14.71 -9.99 8.75
C PRO A 217 -15.41 -11.25 8.22
N GLU A 218 -15.95 -11.21 7.00
CA GLU A 218 -16.51 -12.40 6.35
C GLU A 218 -15.41 -13.33 5.80
N VAL A 219 -14.19 -12.81 5.60
CA VAL A 219 -13.05 -13.57 5.08
C VAL A 219 -12.11 -13.96 6.21
N VAL A 220 -11.75 -13.03 7.11
CA VAL A 220 -10.88 -13.30 8.27
C VAL A 220 -11.71 -13.17 9.54
N THR A 221 -11.96 -14.33 10.20
CA THR A 221 -12.84 -14.44 11.37
C THR A 221 -12.08 -14.51 12.70
N LEU A 222 -10.78 -14.16 12.70
CA LEU A 222 -10.01 -14.11 13.95
C LEU A 222 -10.54 -13.03 14.89
N PRO A 223 -10.48 -13.26 16.22
CA PRO A 223 -10.84 -12.25 17.21
C PRO A 223 -10.04 -10.95 17.04
N GLU A 224 -10.69 -9.81 17.19
CA GLU A 224 -10.06 -8.50 17.01
C GLU A 224 -8.93 -8.22 18.02
N GLU A 225 -9.08 -8.74 19.24
CA GLU A 225 -8.09 -8.63 20.31
C GLU A 225 -6.79 -9.37 20.02
N MET A 226 -6.79 -10.33 19.10
CA MET A 226 -5.60 -11.08 18.66
C MET A 226 -4.93 -10.48 17.43
N THR A 227 -5.50 -9.40 16.85
CA THR A 227 -5.08 -8.89 15.55
C THR A 227 -4.75 -7.41 15.57
N GLU A 228 -3.54 -7.04 15.14
CA GLU A 228 -3.23 -5.65 14.74
C GLU A 228 -3.69 -5.43 13.29
N ARG A 229 -4.35 -4.31 13.00
CA ARG A 229 -5.02 -4.09 11.71
C ARG A 229 -4.49 -2.86 11.02
N LEU A 230 -3.90 -3.07 9.84
CA LEU A 230 -3.29 -2.03 9.02
C LEU A 230 -4.06 -1.83 7.71
N TYR A 231 -4.19 -0.57 7.29
CA TYR A 231 -4.70 -0.22 5.98
C TYR A 231 -3.69 0.62 5.21
N VAL A 232 -3.28 0.12 4.05
CA VAL A 232 -2.26 0.71 3.18
C VAL A 232 -2.92 1.26 1.92
N SER A 233 -2.75 2.54 1.64
CA SER A 233 -3.32 3.16 0.44
C SER A 233 -2.58 4.44 0.07
N VAL A 234 -2.63 4.83 -1.20
CA VAL A 234 -2.29 6.19 -1.61
C VAL A 234 -3.39 7.13 -1.11
N ARG A 235 -3.04 8.17 -0.36
CA ARG A 235 -3.98 9.14 0.21
C ARG A 235 -3.68 10.57 -0.25
N THR A 236 -2.41 10.91 -0.37
CA THR A 236 -1.96 12.22 -0.88
C THR A 236 -2.40 12.41 -2.33
N ARG A 237 -2.82 13.63 -2.65
CA ARG A 237 -3.26 14.04 -3.98
C ARG A 237 -2.28 15.01 -4.59
N VAL A 238 -1.99 14.84 -5.88
CA VAL A 238 -1.22 15.82 -6.66
C VAL A 238 -2.20 16.82 -7.26
N ALA A 239 -1.93 18.10 -7.08
CA ALA A 239 -2.75 19.20 -7.60
C ALA A 239 -1.97 20.02 -8.62
N ASP A 240 -2.66 20.49 -9.65
CA ASP A 240 -2.17 21.45 -10.64
C ASP A 240 -3.29 22.46 -10.93
N GLY A 241 -3.26 23.60 -10.25
CA GLY A 241 -4.34 24.57 -10.26
C GLY A 241 -5.66 23.95 -9.74
N GLU A 242 -6.70 23.95 -10.58
CA GLU A 242 -7.99 23.35 -10.25
C GLU A 242 -8.03 21.82 -10.46
N THR A 243 -7.07 21.28 -11.19
CA THR A 243 -6.99 19.83 -11.45
C THR A 243 -6.39 19.12 -10.23
N MET A 244 -7.03 18.05 -9.80
CA MET A 244 -6.55 17.25 -8.68
C MET A 244 -6.55 15.76 -9.06
N LEU A 245 -5.36 15.18 -9.13
CA LEU A 245 -5.18 13.77 -9.43
C LEU A 245 -5.74 12.90 -8.28
N HIS A 246 -6.74 12.09 -8.59
CA HIS A 246 -7.28 11.16 -7.61
C HIS A 246 -6.27 10.04 -7.33
N PRO A 247 -6.07 9.61 -6.06
CA PRO A 247 -5.10 8.57 -5.69
C PRO A 247 -5.24 7.26 -6.46
N SER A 248 -6.45 6.94 -6.94
CA SER A 248 -6.66 5.74 -7.77
C SER A 248 -5.95 5.81 -9.12
N ARG A 249 -5.66 7.01 -9.65
CA ARG A 249 -4.92 7.17 -10.92
C ARG A 249 -3.45 6.82 -10.73
N LEU A 250 -2.86 7.19 -9.59
CA LEU A 250 -1.50 6.79 -9.26
C LEU A 250 -1.39 5.27 -9.12
N ARG A 251 -2.37 4.64 -8.43
CA ARG A 251 -2.43 3.18 -8.34
C ARG A 251 -2.68 2.49 -9.69
N LEU A 252 -3.39 3.16 -10.61
CA LEU A 252 -3.55 2.67 -11.98
C LEU A 252 -2.21 2.65 -12.72
N LEU A 253 -1.40 3.72 -12.62
CA LEU A 253 -0.04 3.74 -13.20
C LEU A 253 0.84 2.64 -12.63
N ARG A 254 0.81 2.41 -11.31
CA ARG A 254 1.49 1.29 -10.65
C ARG A 254 1.05 -0.06 -11.23
N ARG A 255 -0.25 -0.25 -11.44
CA ARG A 255 -0.78 -1.48 -12.06
C ARG A 255 -0.34 -1.64 -13.50
N MET A 256 -0.38 -0.57 -14.31
CA MET A 256 0.07 -0.60 -15.71
C MET A 256 1.51 -1.09 -15.80
N LEU A 257 2.41 -0.54 -14.98
CA LEU A 257 3.80 -0.97 -14.93
C LEU A 257 3.97 -2.41 -14.47
N ARG A 258 3.31 -2.79 -13.38
CA ARG A 258 3.37 -4.17 -12.87
C ARG A 258 2.83 -5.16 -13.88
N ASP A 259 1.67 -4.87 -14.48
CA ASP A 259 1.02 -5.78 -15.41
C ASP A 259 1.83 -5.91 -16.70
N LYS A 260 2.46 -4.82 -17.17
CA LYS A 260 3.42 -4.83 -18.28
C LYS A 260 4.66 -5.67 -17.96
N ASN A 261 5.32 -5.41 -16.83
CA ASN A 261 6.62 -6.01 -16.51
C ASN A 261 6.52 -7.48 -16.08
N PHE A 262 5.43 -7.88 -15.41
CA PHE A 262 5.35 -9.19 -14.75
C PHE A 262 4.16 -10.05 -15.19
N ARG A 263 3.19 -9.49 -15.90
CA ARG A 263 1.97 -10.21 -16.30
C ARG A 263 1.71 -10.21 -17.81
N HIS A 264 2.64 -9.60 -18.58
CA HIS A 264 2.58 -9.52 -20.03
C HIS A 264 1.25 -8.92 -20.56
N ARG A 265 0.73 -7.90 -19.87
CA ARG A 265 -0.45 -7.12 -20.28
C ARG A 265 -0.04 -5.73 -20.75
N SER A 266 -0.70 -5.26 -21.79
CA SER A 266 -0.55 -3.89 -22.27
C SER A 266 -1.18 -2.86 -21.33
N VAL A 267 -0.81 -1.58 -21.52
CA VAL A 267 -1.42 -0.44 -20.84
C VAL A 267 -2.93 -0.39 -21.11
N ALA A 268 -3.33 -0.59 -22.37
CA ALA A 268 -4.74 -0.60 -22.78
C ALA A 268 -5.56 -1.70 -22.09
N GLU A 269 -5.04 -2.93 -22.02
CA GLU A 269 -5.71 -4.04 -21.32
C GLU A 269 -5.87 -3.76 -19.83
N THR A 270 -4.85 -3.20 -19.18
CA THR A 270 -4.91 -2.83 -17.76
C THR A 270 -5.93 -1.72 -17.53
N LEU A 271 -5.99 -0.73 -18.44
CA LEU A 271 -6.96 0.36 -18.39
C LEU A 271 -8.39 -0.14 -18.54
N ALA A 272 -8.65 -1.03 -19.50
CA ALA A 272 -9.96 -1.64 -19.71
C ALA A 272 -10.50 -2.39 -18.47
N MET A 273 -9.61 -2.96 -17.64
CA MET A 273 -9.99 -3.66 -16.41
C MET A 273 -10.24 -2.72 -15.23
N PHE A 274 -9.84 -1.44 -15.32
CA PHE A 274 -9.75 -0.55 -14.17
C PHE A 274 -11.11 -0.27 -13.50
N GLU A 275 -12.16 -0.09 -14.28
CA GLU A 275 -13.50 0.18 -13.73
C GLU A 275 -14.02 -0.99 -12.90
N HIS A 276 -13.80 -2.22 -13.35
CA HIS A 276 -14.17 -3.42 -12.59
C HIS A 276 -13.37 -3.52 -11.27
N VAL A 277 -12.08 -3.20 -11.31
CA VAL A 277 -11.24 -3.18 -10.12
C VAL A 277 -11.70 -2.11 -9.13
N GLN A 278 -12.03 -0.90 -9.61
CA GLN A 278 -12.58 0.15 -8.75
C GLN A 278 -13.94 -0.23 -8.15
N ALA A 279 -14.82 -0.83 -8.93
CA ALA A 279 -16.11 -1.29 -8.43
C ALA A 279 -15.93 -2.35 -7.33
N GLY A 280 -15.03 -3.32 -7.53
CA GLY A 280 -14.67 -4.31 -6.51
C GLY A 280 -14.07 -3.69 -5.25
N GLU A 281 -13.16 -2.71 -5.40
CA GLU A 281 -12.59 -1.95 -4.29
C GLU A 281 -13.68 -1.27 -3.44
N HIS A 282 -14.59 -0.54 -4.09
CA HIS A 282 -15.67 0.15 -3.40
C HIS A 282 -16.62 -0.82 -2.69
N LYS A 283 -16.88 -1.97 -3.30
CA LYS A 283 -17.82 -2.96 -2.77
C LYS A 283 -17.22 -3.82 -1.65
N TYR A 284 -15.96 -4.25 -1.79
CA TYR A 284 -15.40 -5.33 -0.98
C TYR A 284 -14.24 -4.92 -0.08
N ILE A 285 -13.60 -3.76 -0.31
CA ILE A 285 -12.40 -3.35 0.42
C ILE A 285 -12.64 -2.07 1.22
N ALA A 286 -13.13 -1.02 0.57
CA ALA A 286 -13.34 0.29 1.17
C ALA A 286 -14.28 0.31 2.40
N PRO A 287 -15.33 -0.53 2.50
CA PRO A 287 -16.20 -0.56 3.68
C PRO A 287 -15.45 -0.94 4.96
N TYR A 288 -14.41 -1.76 4.85
CA TYR A 288 -13.68 -2.31 6.00
C TYR A 288 -12.44 -1.51 6.40
N LYS A 289 -12.08 -0.44 5.68
CA LYS A 289 -10.92 0.40 6.02
C LYS A 289 -10.98 1.01 7.41
N LYS A 290 -12.19 1.24 7.93
CA LYS A 290 -12.42 1.79 9.29
C LYS A 290 -12.02 0.83 10.41
N ARG A 291 -11.80 -0.44 10.11
CA ARG A 291 -11.35 -1.44 11.09
C ARG A 291 -9.84 -1.37 11.35
N ALA A 292 -9.10 -0.64 10.52
CA ALA A 292 -7.66 -0.46 10.74
C ALA A 292 -7.40 0.45 11.94
N SER A 293 -6.49 0.03 12.81
CA SER A 293 -5.90 0.82 13.90
C SER A 293 -4.76 1.71 13.39
N ILE A 294 -4.06 1.27 12.33
CA ILE A 294 -2.95 1.99 11.69
C ILE A 294 -3.26 2.16 10.20
N SER A 295 -3.14 3.39 9.70
CA SER A 295 -3.25 3.68 8.28
C SER A 295 -1.95 4.27 7.76
N ILE A 296 -1.48 3.75 6.62
CA ILE A 296 -0.21 4.16 5.98
C ILE A 296 -0.50 4.76 4.62
N ASP A 297 -0.02 6.00 4.39
CA ASP A 297 0.01 6.59 3.07
C ASP A 297 1.26 6.11 2.33
N THR A 298 1.07 5.56 1.13
CA THR A 298 2.15 5.05 0.29
C THR A 298 2.51 5.97 -0.86
N PHE A 299 2.09 7.22 -0.82
CA PHE A 299 2.49 8.21 -1.81
C PHE A 299 3.99 8.50 -1.70
N LEU A 300 4.67 8.47 -2.84
CA LEU A 300 6.06 8.90 -2.98
C LEU A 300 6.13 10.04 -4.01
N PRO A 301 6.71 11.20 -3.66
CA PRO A 301 6.61 12.41 -4.49
C PRO A 301 7.31 12.31 -5.85
N TYR A 302 8.20 11.37 -6.03
CA TYR A 302 8.94 11.17 -7.29
C TYR A 302 8.29 10.13 -8.22
N GLU A 303 7.32 9.33 -7.74
CA GLU A 303 6.82 8.18 -8.50
C GLU A 303 6.15 8.58 -9.81
N LEU A 304 5.45 9.72 -9.84
CA LEU A 304 4.80 10.19 -11.06
C LEU A 304 5.82 10.50 -12.18
N GLY A 305 6.98 11.08 -11.82
CA GLY A 305 8.08 11.33 -12.75
C GLY A 305 8.73 10.05 -13.27
N ILE A 306 8.89 9.04 -12.39
CA ILE A 306 9.38 7.71 -12.80
C ILE A 306 8.40 7.04 -13.76
N TYR A 307 7.09 7.12 -13.48
CA TYR A 307 6.07 6.52 -14.34
C TYR A 307 5.99 7.22 -15.68
N LYS A 308 6.22 8.54 -15.73
CA LYS A 308 6.35 9.26 -17.01
C LYS A 308 7.50 8.68 -17.83
N THR A 309 8.68 8.51 -17.26
CA THR A 309 9.83 7.92 -17.96
C THR A 309 9.54 6.51 -18.50
N LEU A 310 8.80 5.68 -17.74
CA LEU A 310 8.62 4.27 -18.07
C LEU A 310 7.41 3.97 -18.95
N LEU A 311 6.41 4.86 -18.99
CA LEU A 311 5.13 4.65 -19.68
C LEU A 311 4.86 5.65 -20.80
N ASP A 312 5.69 6.71 -20.96
CA ASP A 312 5.35 7.91 -21.75
C ASP A 312 4.72 7.57 -23.11
N GLY A 313 5.44 6.87 -23.98
CA GLY A 313 4.93 6.57 -25.32
C GLY A 313 3.71 5.64 -25.37
N GLU A 314 3.55 4.74 -24.39
CA GLU A 314 2.39 3.82 -24.35
C GLU A 314 1.19 4.47 -23.69
N LEU A 315 1.41 5.30 -22.67
CA LEU A 315 0.33 5.99 -21.96
C LEU A 315 -0.23 7.14 -22.78
N GLU A 316 0.59 7.85 -23.56
CA GLU A 316 0.14 8.95 -24.43
C GLU A 316 -0.95 8.51 -25.39
N ALA A 317 -0.85 7.29 -25.94
CA ALA A 317 -1.87 6.73 -26.82
C ALA A 317 -3.24 6.57 -26.13
N GLU A 318 -3.24 6.41 -24.82
CA GLU A 318 -4.42 6.14 -24.00
C GLU A 318 -4.95 7.36 -23.24
N LEU A 319 -4.24 8.51 -23.24
CA LEU A 319 -4.61 9.70 -22.46
C LEU A 319 -5.98 10.30 -22.81
N SER A 320 -6.53 9.97 -23.98
CA SER A 320 -7.89 10.37 -24.38
C SER A 320 -8.98 9.61 -23.57
N HIS A 321 -8.64 8.52 -22.91
CA HIS A 321 -9.60 7.73 -22.14
C HIS A 321 -10.16 8.54 -20.94
N PRO A 322 -11.49 8.57 -20.71
CA PRO A 322 -12.12 9.41 -19.68
C PRO A 322 -11.54 9.19 -18.25
N VAL A 323 -11.16 7.96 -17.94
CA VAL A 323 -10.52 7.61 -16.66
C VAL A 323 -9.22 8.38 -16.43
N LEU A 324 -8.51 8.78 -17.48
CA LEU A 324 -7.22 9.47 -17.41
C LEU A 324 -7.32 10.98 -17.56
N GLU A 325 -8.52 11.58 -17.56
CA GLU A 325 -8.74 13.00 -17.79
C GLU A 325 -7.92 13.91 -16.84
N GLU A 326 -7.88 13.57 -15.54
CA GLU A 326 -7.09 14.32 -14.55
C GLU A 326 -5.58 14.22 -14.88
N LEU A 327 -5.12 13.04 -15.26
CA LEU A 327 -3.73 12.80 -15.62
C LEU A 327 -3.38 13.51 -16.94
N ARG A 328 -4.23 13.45 -17.96
CA ARG A 328 -4.04 14.11 -19.24
C ARG A 328 -3.79 15.61 -19.08
N ARG A 329 -4.53 16.28 -18.17
CA ARG A 329 -4.40 17.73 -17.94
C ARG A 329 -3.06 18.14 -17.34
N MET A 330 -2.39 17.24 -16.62
CA MET A 330 -1.13 17.56 -15.94
C MET A 330 0.08 16.81 -16.50
N TRP A 331 -0.12 15.81 -17.39
CA TRP A 331 0.93 14.91 -17.81
C TRP A 331 2.13 15.61 -18.44
N ASP A 332 1.91 16.62 -19.30
CA ASP A 332 2.98 17.37 -19.96
C ASP A 332 3.84 18.17 -18.98
N LYS A 333 3.27 18.53 -17.83
CA LYS A 333 3.97 19.26 -16.76
C LYS A 333 4.75 18.38 -15.81
N VAL A 334 4.51 17.08 -15.81
CA VAL A 334 5.28 16.12 -15.01
C VAL A 334 6.70 16.05 -15.57
N ILE A 335 7.71 16.27 -14.72
CA ILE A 335 9.12 16.13 -15.12
C ILE A 335 9.48 14.66 -15.06
N PRO A 336 9.99 14.06 -16.18
CA PRO A 336 10.46 12.67 -16.15
C PRO A 336 11.69 12.53 -15.24
N LEU A 337 11.73 11.45 -14.46
CA LEU A 337 12.83 11.15 -13.53
C LEU A 337 13.46 9.80 -13.86
N PRO A 338 14.78 9.65 -13.65
CA PRO A 338 15.50 8.43 -13.97
C PRO A 338 15.27 7.33 -12.93
N LEU A 339 14.90 6.12 -13.39
CA LEU A 339 14.66 4.97 -12.51
C LEU A 339 15.92 4.56 -11.73
N GLU A 340 17.10 4.78 -12.28
CA GLU A 340 18.41 4.39 -11.71
C GLU A 340 18.67 5.05 -10.35
N GLN A 341 18.08 6.21 -10.09
CA GLN A 341 18.20 6.91 -8.81
C GLN A 341 17.23 6.42 -7.73
N VAL A 342 16.26 5.56 -8.10
CA VAL A 342 15.32 4.98 -7.14
C VAL A 342 15.99 3.87 -6.35
N PRO A 343 15.99 3.89 -5.00
CA PRO A 343 16.54 2.82 -4.18
C PRO A 343 15.97 1.45 -4.55
N SER A 344 16.78 0.41 -4.47
CA SER A 344 16.36 -0.95 -4.87
C SER A 344 15.33 -1.58 -3.92
N ASP A 345 15.18 -1.06 -2.71
CA ASP A 345 14.18 -1.47 -1.73
C ASP A 345 12.98 -0.50 -1.64
N SER A 346 12.92 0.49 -2.55
CA SER A 346 11.77 1.38 -2.66
C SER A 346 10.50 0.65 -3.09
N LEU A 347 9.36 1.13 -2.58
CA LEU A 347 8.02 0.69 -3.00
C LEU A 347 7.79 0.81 -4.51
N VAL A 348 8.36 1.82 -5.18
CA VAL A 348 8.24 1.99 -6.64
C VAL A 348 8.80 0.79 -7.39
N ARG A 349 9.83 0.13 -6.86
CA ARG A 349 10.45 -1.05 -7.46
C ARG A 349 9.53 -2.28 -7.51
N GLU A 350 8.52 -2.38 -6.64
CA GLU A 350 7.46 -3.41 -6.73
C GLU A 350 6.78 -3.40 -8.12
N PHE A 351 6.66 -2.23 -8.72
CA PHE A 351 5.94 -2.03 -9.98
C PHE A 351 6.88 -1.86 -11.16
N ALA A 352 7.96 -1.10 -10.97
CA ALA A 352 8.91 -0.76 -12.02
C ALA A 352 9.97 -1.87 -12.26
N GLY A 353 10.16 -2.77 -11.32
CA GLY A 353 11.18 -3.82 -11.38
C GLY A 353 12.51 -3.41 -10.74
N GLY A 354 13.42 -4.40 -10.62
CA GLY A 354 14.72 -4.21 -9.99
C GLY A 354 14.68 -4.07 -8.47
N SER A 355 13.67 -4.66 -7.83
CA SER A 355 13.55 -4.70 -6.37
C SER A 355 14.50 -5.72 -5.75
N THR A 356 14.95 -5.44 -4.52
CA THR A 356 15.64 -6.43 -3.67
C THR A 356 14.66 -7.43 -3.04
N PHE A 357 13.37 -7.13 -3.02
CA PHE A 357 12.34 -8.06 -2.57
C PHE A 357 11.92 -9.01 -3.70
N GLN A 358 11.55 -10.23 -3.33
CA GLN A 358 10.96 -11.22 -4.23
C GLN A 358 9.43 -11.21 -4.04
N TYR A 359 8.70 -10.91 -5.11
CA TYR A 359 7.24 -10.79 -5.12
C TYR A 359 6.56 -12.02 -5.70
#